data_9e6d8405ba0ff2fc4641bc6747bf9136
#
_entry.id   9e6d8405ba0ff2fc4641bc6747bf9136
#
_cell.length_a   1.000
_cell.length_b   1.000
_cell.length_c   1.000
_cell.angle_alpha   90.00
_cell.angle_beta   90.00
_cell.angle_gamma   90.00
#
_symmetry.space_group_name_H-M   'P 1'
#
loop_
_entity.id
_entity.type
_entity.pdbx_description
1 polymer ?
#
loop_
_entity_poly.entity_id
_entity_poly.type
_entity_poly.pdbx_seq_one_letter_code
_entity_poly.pdbx_strand_id
1 'polypeptide(L)'
;MTDLWPRLEPLLADAERPARYLDHEYGCVCKPDASFRFCMVYPDTYELGQANQALRILVNAVNARDGMAAERAFLPAPAFCDTLRAEGLPLFSLESCAPVREFDAVGITLPHELAATNVLETLDLAGIPLRADARAEDDPFVLGGGPCAFNPEPYAPFFDALSIGEGEEALPEGLALIRRLRAEGARRADILR
;
A
#
# COMPACT_ATOMS: atom_id res chain seq x y z
N MET A 1 -10.05 10.92 4.29
CA MET A 1 -9.83 10.05 3.12
C MET A 1 -11.11 9.96 2.32
N THR A 2 -10.99 9.87 1.02
CA THR A 2 -12.12 9.74 0.08
C THR A 2 -12.67 8.33 0.15
N ASP A 3 -14.00 8.18 0.22
CA ASP A 3 -14.65 6.87 0.08
C ASP A 3 -14.98 6.66 -1.41
N LEU A 4 -14.36 5.67 -2.02
CA LEU A 4 -14.57 5.31 -3.43
C LEU A 4 -15.71 4.31 -3.63
N TRP A 5 -16.26 3.72 -2.56
CA TRP A 5 -17.27 2.68 -2.65
C TRP A 5 -18.47 3.01 -3.56
N PRO A 6 -19.08 4.22 -3.48
CA PRO A 6 -20.22 4.55 -4.33
C PRO A 6 -19.93 4.53 -5.83
N ARG A 7 -18.64 4.69 -6.22
CA ARG A 7 -18.19 4.62 -7.61
C ARG A 7 -17.69 3.23 -7.99
N LEU A 8 -17.19 2.46 -7.04
CA LEU A 8 -16.68 1.09 -7.24
C LEU A 8 -17.80 0.07 -7.33
N GLU A 9 -18.80 0.14 -6.44
CA GLU A 9 -19.87 -0.84 -6.34
C GLU A 9 -20.56 -1.16 -7.69
N PRO A 10 -20.93 -0.17 -8.52
CA PRO A 10 -21.54 -0.43 -9.82
C PRO A 10 -20.63 -1.22 -10.77
N LEU A 11 -19.29 -1.03 -10.69
CA LEU A 11 -18.34 -1.68 -11.58
C LEU A 11 -18.12 -3.16 -11.22
N LEU A 12 -18.46 -3.53 -10.00
CA LEU A 12 -18.29 -4.92 -9.54
C LEU A 12 -19.28 -5.88 -10.21
N ALA A 13 -20.40 -5.39 -10.74
CA ALA A 13 -21.38 -6.21 -11.44
C ALA A 13 -20.78 -6.91 -12.68
N ASP A 14 -19.83 -6.24 -13.35
CA ASP A 14 -19.18 -6.75 -14.56
C ASP A 14 -17.75 -7.28 -14.28
N ALA A 15 -17.31 -7.24 -13.03
CA ALA A 15 -15.99 -7.75 -12.65
C ALA A 15 -15.97 -9.29 -12.67
N GLU A 16 -14.89 -9.89 -13.17
CA GLU A 16 -14.74 -11.35 -13.27
C GLU A 16 -14.90 -12.06 -11.90
N ARG A 17 -14.42 -11.46 -10.83
CA ARG A 17 -14.51 -12.00 -9.46
C ARG A 17 -14.71 -10.86 -8.48
N PRO A 18 -15.94 -10.36 -8.31
CA PRO A 18 -16.20 -9.18 -7.47
C PRO A 18 -15.73 -9.35 -6.03
N ALA A 19 -15.73 -10.57 -5.50
CA ALA A 19 -15.29 -10.86 -4.13
C ALA A 19 -13.82 -10.48 -3.86
N ARG A 20 -12.99 -10.29 -4.88
CA ARG A 20 -11.59 -9.80 -4.73
C ARG A 20 -11.50 -8.36 -4.23
N TYR A 21 -12.56 -7.60 -4.39
CA TYR A 21 -12.61 -6.16 -4.19
C TYR A 21 -13.53 -5.75 -3.05
N LEU A 22 -13.98 -6.75 -2.29
CA LEU A 22 -14.84 -6.56 -1.13
C LEU A 22 -14.07 -6.86 0.15
N ASP A 23 -14.21 -5.99 1.15
CA ASP A 23 -13.80 -6.32 2.51
C ASP A 23 -14.84 -7.27 3.14
N HIS A 24 -14.78 -7.47 4.43
CA HIS A 24 -15.60 -8.35 5.29
C HIS A 24 -14.95 -9.70 5.60
N GLU A 25 -13.64 -9.78 5.50
CA GLU A 25 -12.91 -10.95 5.92
C GLU A 25 -12.79 -11.04 7.44
N TYR A 26 -12.72 -12.26 7.94
CA TYR A 26 -12.47 -12.47 9.37
C TYR A 26 -11.12 -11.88 9.79
N GLY A 27 -11.16 -11.02 10.80
CA GLY A 27 -9.97 -10.37 11.36
C GLY A 27 -9.56 -9.07 10.68
N CYS A 28 -10.35 -8.54 9.75
CA CYS A 28 -10.15 -7.20 9.22
C CYS A 28 -10.36 -6.15 10.30
N VAL A 29 -9.50 -5.14 10.31
CA VAL A 29 -9.49 -4.06 11.30
C VAL A 29 -9.63 -2.73 10.58
N CYS A 30 -10.71 -2.03 10.85
CA CYS A 30 -10.90 -0.65 10.43
C CYS A 30 -10.75 0.29 11.63
N LYS A 31 -9.88 1.29 11.52
CA LYS A 31 -9.62 2.29 12.56
C LYS A 31 -9.79 3.70 12.00
N PRO A 32 -11.03 4.20 11.91
CA PRO A 32 -11.31 5.50 11.29
C PRO A 32 -10.61 6.67 11.99
N ASP A 33 -10.39 6.56 13.30
CA ASP A 33 -9.78 7.60 14.13
C ASP A 33 -8.23 7.53 14.20
N ALA A 34 -7.60 6.66 13.42
CA ALA A 34 -6.14 6.57 13.40
C ALA A 34 -5.52 7.87 12.91
N SER A 35 -4.49 8.32 13.61
CA SER A 35 -3.74 9.54 13.27
C SER A 35 -2.63 9.31 12.24
N PHE A 36 -2.35 8.05 11.91
CA PHE A 36 -1.41 7.64 10.87
C PHE A 36 -1.94 6.38 10.18
N ARG A 37 -1.99 6.42 8.87
CA ARG A 37 -2.56 5.36 8.07
C ARG A 37 -1.52 4.80 7.11
N PHE A 38 -1.42 3.49 7.09
CA PHE A 38 -0.52 2.71 6.27
C PHE A 38 -1.30 1.78 5.36
N CYS A 39 -0.95 1.73 4.07
CA CYS A 39 -1.51 0.75 3.15
C CYS A 39 -0.45 -0.29 2.78
N MET A 40 -0.70 -1.54 3.10
CA MET A 40 0.15 -2.65 2.71
C MET A 40 -0.33 -3.23 1.39
N VAL A 41 0.48 -3.11 0.36
CA VAL A 41 0.14 -3.54 -1.00
C VAL A 41 0.88 -4.82 -1.37
N TYR A 42 0.15 -5.80 -1.87
CA TYR A 42 0.73 -6.92 -2.59
C TYR A 42 0.57 -6.67 -4.09
N PRO A 43 1.68 -6.62 -4.87
CA PRO A 43 1.64 -6.21 -6.28
C PRO A 43 1.21 -7.36 -7.19
N ASP A 44 0.14 -8.03 -6.85
CA ASP A 44 -0.52 -9.08 -7.61
C ASP A 44 -1.96 -9.25 -7.12
N THR A 45 -2.70 -10.18 -7.75
CA THR A 45 -4.12 -10.40 -7.45
C THR A 45 -4.36 -10.84 -6.01
N TYR A 46 -5.58 -10.59 -5.55
CA TYR A 46 -6.05 -10.89 -4.21
C TYR A 46 -5.68 -12.31 -3.75
N GLU A 47 -5.90 -13.34 -4.58
CA GLU A 47 -5.65 -14.73 -4.20
C GLU A 47 -4.18 -15.02 -3.89
N LEU A 48 -3.27 -14.40 -4.63
CA LEU A 48 -1.83 -14.56 -4.39
C LEU A 48 -1.39 -13.78 -3.15
N GLY A 49 -1.88 -12.55 -3.00
CA GLY A 49 -1.53 -11.71 -1.85
C GLY A 49 -2.15 -12.22 -0.55
N GLN A 50 -3.39 -12.66 -0.56
CA GLN A 50 -4.07 -13.18 0.63
C GLN A 50 -3.47 -14.49 1.14
N ALA A 51 -2.88 -15.30 0.25
CA ALA A 51 -2.12 -16.49 0.64
C ALA A 51 -0.77 -16.16 1.30
N ASN A 52 -0.29 -14.93 1.18
CA ASN A 52 0.99 -14.51 1.75
C ASN A 52 0.83 -14.19 3.25
N GLN A 53 1.41 -15.02 4.11
CA GLN A 53 1.31 -14.85 5.56
C GLN A 53 2.00 -13.56 6.06
N ALA A 54 3.11 -13.15 5.45
CA ALA A 54 3.84 -11.95 5.84
C ALA A 54 2.95 -10.69 5.76
N LEU A 55 2.12 -10.57 4.72
CA LEU A 55 1.19 -9.46 4.58
C LEU A 55 0.29 -9.33 5.82
N ARG A 56 -0.32 -10.44 6.25
CA ARG A 56 -1.21 -10.46 7.43
C ARG A 56 -0.46 -10.18 8.74
N ILE A 57 0.75 -10.74 8.89
CA ILE A 57 1.60 -10.51 10.06
C ILE A 57 1.94 -9.03 10.18
N LEU A 58 2.40 -8.41 9.10
CA LEU A 58 2.81 -7.01 9.07
C LEU A 58 1.63 -6.05 9.31
N VAL A 59 0.49 -6.30 8.66
CA VAL A 59 -0.74 -5.52 8.90
C VAL A 59 -1.18 -5.60 10.35
N ASN A 60 -1.15 -6.80 10.96
CA ASN A 60 -1.49 -6.98 12.37
C ASN A 60 -0.49 -6.28 13.30
N ALA A 61 0.82 -6.35 12.98
CA ALA A 61 1.86 -5.69 13.77
C ALA A 61 1.69 -4.17 13.79
N VAL A 62 1.34 -3.56 12.65
CA VAL A 62 1.04 -2.13 12.59
C VAL A 62 -0.28 -1.81 13.31
N ASN A 63 -1.31 -2.63 13.10
CA ASN A 63 -2.60 -2.45 13.76
C ASN A 63 -2.56 -2.64 15.28
N ALA A 64 -1.53 -3.31 15.82
CA ALA A 64 -1.31 -3.42 17.27
C ALA A 64 -0.77 -2.12 17.90
N ARG A 65 -0.35 -1.14 17.10
CA ARG A 65 0.18 0.14 17.59
C ARG A 65 -0.94 1.17 17.77
N ASP A 66 -0.88 1.91 18.87
CA ASP A 66 -1.85 2.96 19.16
C ASP A 66 -1.79 4.11 18.15
N GLY A 67 -2.97 4.53 17.70
CA GLY A 67 -3.12 5.63 16.76
C GLY A 67 -2.62 5.32 15.32
N MET A 68 -2.31 4.06 15.03
CA MET A 68 -1.95 3.60 13.69
C MET A 68 -3.02 2.67 13.12
N ALA A 69 -3.28 2.79 11.83
CA ALA A 69 -4.12 1.87 11.07
C ALA A 69 -3.34 1.32 9.88
N ALA A 70 -3.46 0.03 9.65
CA ALA A 70 -2.98 -0.62 8.44
C ALA A 70 -4.14 -1.24 7.69
N GLU A 71 -4.19 -0.99 6.39
CA GLU A 71 -5.15 -1.54 5.45
C GLU A 71 -4.41 -2.28 4.33
N ARG A 72 -5.13 -3.09 3.57
CA ARG A 72 -4.55 -3.89 2.49
C ARG A 72 -5.01 -3.39 1.14
N ALA A 73 -4.14 -3.49 0.15
CA ALA A 73 -4.51 -3.36 -1.25
C ALA A 73 -3.83 -4.47 -2.08
N PHE A 74 -4.45 -4.81 -3.18
CA PHE A 74 -3.94 -5.79 -4.13
C PHE A 74 -4.01 -5.20 -5.52
N LEU A 75 -3.05 -5.54 -6.38
CA LEU A 75 -3.13 -5.15 -7.77
C LEU A 75 -4.30 -5.91 -8.42
N PRO A 76 -5.29 -5.21 -8.98
CA PRO A 76 -6.40 -5.89 -9.63
C PRO A 76 -5.98 -6.70 -10.86
N ALA A 77 -6.84 -7.62 -11.30
CA ALA A 77 -6.65 -8.27 -12.59
C ALA A 77 -6.58 -7.23 -13.72
N PRO A 78 -5.80 -7.46 -14.79
CA PRO A 78 -5.58 -6.45 -15.84
C PRO A 78 -6.86 -5.84 -16.41
N ALA A 79 -7.88 -6.65 -16.68
CA ALA A 79 -9.17 -6.14 -17.18
C ALA A 79 -9.84 -5.16 -16.19
N PHE A 80 -9.69 -5.37 -14.89
CA PHE A 80 -10.25 -4.46 -13.89
C PHE A 80 -9.37 -3.21 -13.69
N CYS A 81 -8.04 -3.33 -13.88
CA CYS A 81 -7.15 -2.15 -13.98
C CYS A 81 -7.58 -1.24 -15.12
N ASP A 82 -7.89 -1.81 -16.30
CA ASP A 82 -8.39 -1.04 -17.45
C ASP A 82 -9.73 -0.37 -17.14
N THR A 83 -10.64 -1.07 -16.45
CA THR A 83 -11.91 -0.49 -16.00
C THR A 83 -11.69 0.68 -15.04
N LEU A 84 -10.82 0.53 -14.04
CA LEU A 84 -10.50 1.62 -13.11
C LEU A 84 -9.93 2.85 -13.83
N ARG A 85 -9.03 2.64 -14.80
CA ARG A 85 -8.48 3.72 -15.61
C ARG A 85 -9.54 4.42 -16.45
N ALA A 86 -10.42 3.66 -17.09
CA ALA A 86 -11.50 4.22 -17.91
C ALA A 86 -12.44 5.09 -17.08
N GLU A 87 -12.69 4.72 -15.84
CA GLU A 87 -13.53 5.44 -14.89
C GLU A 87 -12.79 6.53 -14.11
N GLY A 88 -11.48 6.68 -14.32
CA GLY A 88 -10.65 7.63 -13.56
C GLY A 88 -10.64 7.33 -12.06
N LEU A 89 -10.64 6.04 -11.70
CA LEU A 89 -10.53 5.56 -10.33
C LEU A 89 -9.12 5.05 -10.05
N PRO A 90 -8.49 5.48 -8.94
CA PRO A 90 -7.17 4.97 -8.56
C PRO A 90 -7.25 3.61 -7.89
N LEU A 91 -6.09 2.98 -7.65
CA LEU A 91 -5.96 1.85 -6.76
C LEU A 91 -6.45 2.21 -5.35
N PHE A 92 -7.17 1.30 -4.72
CA PHE A 92 -7.85 1.50 -3.44
C PHE A 92 -7.53 0.39 -2.44
N SER A 93 -7.70 0.72 -1.14
CA SER A 93 -7.61 -0.25 -0.05
C SER A 93 -8.92 -1.05 0.08
N LEU A 94 -8.83 -2.29 0.58
CA LEU A 94 -10.03 -3.13 0.75
C LEU A 94 -10.89 -2.65 1.92
N GLU A 95 -10.28 -2.29 3.05
CA GLU A 95 -11.00 -2.05 4.30
C GLU A 95 -11.84 -0.76 4.27
N SER A 96 -11.29 0.33 3.74
CA SER A 96 -11.99 1.63 3.69
C SER A 96 -12.36 2.10 2.29
N CYS A 97 -12.04 1.31 1.25
CA CYS A 97 -12.19 1.73 -0.15
C CYS A 97 -11.59 3.11 -0.45
N ALA A 98 -10.51 3.45 0.23
CA ALA A 98 -9.83 4.73 0.07
C ALA A 98 -8.72 4.66 -0.98
N PRO A 99 -8.44 5.74 -1.72
CA PRO A 99 -7.30 5.81 -2.61
C PRO A 99 -5.99 5.50 -1.89
N VAL A 100 -5.17 4.60 -2.42
CA VAL A 100 -3.87 4.23 -1.82
C VAL A 100 -2.96 5.45 -1.68
N ARG A 101 -3.06 6.41 -2.58
CA ARG A 101 -2.29 7.66 -2.51
C ARG A 101 -2.62 8.54 -1.30
N GLU A 102 -3.81 8.40 -0.70
CA GLU A 102 -4.23 9.21 0.45
C GLU A 102 -3.72 8.69 1.79
N PHE A 103 -2.97 7.59 1.81
CA PHE A 103 -2.32 7.07 3.01
C PHE A 103 -1.03 7.85 3.35
N ASP A 104 -0.62 7.86 4.61
CA ASP A 104 0.64 8.49 5.05
C ASP A 104 1.86 7.74 4.54
N ALA A 105 1.75 6.41 4.47
CA ALA A 105 2.77 5.54 3.92
C ALA A 105 2.14 4.33 3.20
N VAL A 106 2.85 3.84 2.20
CA VAL A 106 2.48 2.67 1.40
C VAL A 106 3.65 1.69 1.44
N GLY A 107 3.40 0.48 1.88
CA GLY A 107 4.36 -0.63 1.82
C GLY A 107 4.05 -1.53 0.63
N ILE A 108 5.03 -1.82 -0.20
CA ILE A 108 4.87 -2.76 -1.32
C ILE A 108 5.77 -3.97 -1.10
N THR A 109 5.17 -5.15 -1.09
CA THR A 109 5.92 -6.40 -1.01
C THR A 109 6.69 -6.67 -2.31
N LEU A 110 7.93 -7.12 -2.19
CA LEU A 110 8.79 -7.54 -3.31
C LEU A 110 8.97 -9.06 -3.25
N PRO A 111 7.96 -9.86 -3.67
CA PRO A 111 7.95 -11.31 -3.43
C PRO A 111 8.91 -12.08 -4.34
N HIS A 112 9.05 -11.67 -5.58
CA HIS A 112 9.92 -12.25 -6.61
C HIS A 112 10.16 -11.24 -7.75
N GLU A 113 11.18 -11.47 -8.57
CA GLU A 113 11.62 -10.53 -9.61
C GLU A 113 10.56 -10.29 -10.69
N LEU A 114 9.73 -11.30 -10.99
CA LEU A 114 8.65 -11.16 -11.98
C LEU A 114 7.58 -10.15 -11.56
N ALA A 115 7.51 -9.79 -10.29
CA ALA A 115 6.59 -8.77 -9.78
C ALA A 115 7.09 -7.33 -10.02
N ALA A 116 8.30 -7.13 -10.57
CA ALA A 116 8.87 -5.79 -10.74
C ALA A 116 7.99 -4.85 -11.58
N THR A 117 7.43 -5.33 -12.69
CA THR A 117 6.50 -4.56 -13.52
C THR A 117 5.18 -4.28 -12.82
N ASN A 118 4.71 -5.21 -12.00
CA ASN A 118 3.50 -5.05 -11.20
C ASN A 118 3.67 -3.98 -10.10
N VAL A 119 4.88 -3.81 -9.57
CA VAL A 119 5.20 -2.71 -8.66
C VAL A 119 5.00 -1.36 -9.33
N LEU A 120 5.49 -1.20 -10.57
CA LEU A 120 5.30 0.03 -11.34
C LEU A 120 3.84 0.26 -11.69
N GLU A 121 3.13 -0.79 -12.11
CA GLU A 121 1.69 -0.76 -12.38
C GLU A 121 0.88 -0.36 -11.12
N THR A 122 1.29 -0.86 -9.96
CA THR A 122 0.69 -0.49 -8.67
C THR A 122 0.84 1.01 -8.37
N LEU A 123 2.04 1.56 -8.54
CA LEU A 123 2.30 2.97 -8.32
C LEU A 123 1.55 3.85 -9.32
N ASP A 124 1.55 3.46 -10.60
CA ASP A 124 0.84 4.18 -11.67
C ASP A 124 -0.67 4.21 -11.41
N LEU A 125 -1.26 3.05 -11.15
CA LEU A 125 -2.69 2.94 -10.88
C LEU A 125 -3.09 3.68 -9.57
N ALA A 126 -2.20 3.73 -8.58
CA ALA A 126 -2.42 4.51 -7.36
C ALA A 126 -2.28 6.02 -7.59
N GLY A 127 -1.77 6.46 -8.74
CA GLY A 127 -1.47 7.87 -9.01
C GLY A 127 -0.31 8.41 -8.18
N ILE A 128 0.59 7.52 -7.73
CA ILE A 128 1.81 7.88 -6.99
C ILE A 128 2.96 8.03 -8.00
N PRO A 129 3.76 9.11 -7.96
CA PRO A 129 4.90 9.26 -8.85
C PRO A 129 5.82 8.03 -8.79
N LEU A 130 6.14 7.44 -9.95
CA LEU A 130 6.93 6.21 -10.03
C LEU A 130 8.28 6.39 -9.34
N ARG A 131 9.00 7.44 -9.68
CA ARG A 131 10.31 7.72 -9.09
C ARG A 131 10.20 8.41 -7.73
N ALA A 132 11.01 7.93 -6.78
CA ALA A 132 11.06 8.49 -5.43
C ALA A 132 11.47 9.98 -5.43
N ASP A 133 12.39 10.37 -6.31
CA ASP A 133 12.86 11.76 -6.45
C ASP A 133 11.83 12.72 -7.06
N ALA A 134 10.75 12.21 -7.63
CA ALA A 134 9.64 13.01 -8.17
C ALA A 134 8.49 13.22 -7.17
N ARG A 135 8.54 12.60 -5.98
CA ARG A 135 7.47 12.69 -4.97
C ARG A 135 7.52 14.01 -4.22
N ALA A 136 6.35 14.61 -4.09
CA ALA A 136 6.15 15.85 -3.31
C ALA A 136 5.97 15.57 -1.81
N GLU A 137 5.84 16.64 -1.03
CA GLU A 137 5.73 16.59 0.43
C GLU A 137 4.45 15.88 0.91
N ASP A 138 3.38 15.98 0.13
CA ASP A 138 2.05 15.41 0.38
C ASP A 138 1.86 14.00 -0.22
N ASP A 139 2.82 13.50 -1.01
CA ASP A 139 2.78 12.12 -1.47
C ASP A 139 3.10 11.14 -0.31
N PRO A 140 2.55 9.92 -0.30
CA PRO A 140 2.85 8.93 0.73
C PRO A 140 4.32 8.52 0.69
N PHE A 141 4.87 8.08 1.84
CA PHE A 141 6.14 7.38 1.87
C PHE A 141 5.96 5.98 1.25
N VAL A 142 6.76 5.65 0.24
CA VAL A 142 6.71 4.33 -0.42
C VAL A 142 7.86 3.48 0.10
N LEU A 143 7.51 2.43 0.83
CA LEU A 143 8.43 1.52 1.48
C LEU A 143 8.39 0.16 0.78
N GLY A 144 9.52 -0.47 0.58
CA GLY A 144 9.61 -1.80 0.00
C GLY A 144 10.24 -2.80 0.96
N GLY A 145 9.83 -4.07 0.85
CA GLY A 145 10.41 -5.15 1.63
C GLY A 145 10.07 -6.53 1.04
N GLY A 146 10.72 -7.55 1.51
CA GLY A 146 10.53 -8.92 1.05
C GLY A 146 11.78 -9.51 0.39
N PRO A 147 11.71 -10.73 -0.15
CA PRO A 147 12.87 -11.46 -0.65
C PRO A 147 13.73 -10.69 -1.68
N CYS A 148 13.11 -9.94 -2.59
CA CYS A 148 13.86 -9.21 -3.61
C CYS A 148 14.53 -7.93 -3.07
N ALA A 149 14.21 -7.48 -1.86
CA ALA A 149 14.88 -6.35 -1.22
C ALA A 149 16.35 -6.63 -0.89
N PHE A 150 16.78 -7.90 -0.87
CA PHE A 150 18.19 -8.28 -0.74
C PHE A 150 19.06 -7.84 -1.94
N ASN A 151 18.43 -7.60 -3.10
CA ASN A 151 19.05 -6.94 -4.24
C ASN A 151 18.32 -5.63 -4.51
N PRO A 152 18.61 -4.55 -3.74
CA PRO A 152 17.79 -3.34 -3.76
C PRO A 152 18.00 -2.48 -5.01
N GLU A 153 19.14 -2.56 -5.68
CA GLU A 153 19.54 -1.68 -6.77
C GLU A 153 18.48 -1.51 -7.88
N PRO A 154 17.83 -2.57 -8.39
CA PRO A 154 16.81 -2.42 -9.42
C PRO A 154 15.56 -1.66 -8.95
N TYR A 155 15.30 -1.67 -7.65
CA TYR A 155 14.10 -1.09 -7.03
C TYR A 155 14.34 0.28 -6.41
N ALA A 156 15.58 0.59 -6.03
CA ALA A 156 15.94 1.82 -5.32
C ALA A 156 15.38 3.12 -5.95
N PRO A 157 15.30 3.28 -7.28
CA PRO A 157 14.74 4.50 -7.87
C PRO A 157 13.24 4.71 -7.60
N PHE A 158 12.51 3.65 -7.20
CA PHE A 158 11.05 3.65 -7.06
C PHE A 158 10.58 3.68 -5.59
N PHE A 159 11.48 3.48 -4.63
CA PHE A 159 11.16 3.42 -3.21
C PHE A 159 11.87 4.53 -2.43
N ASP A 160 11.20 5.05 -1.42
CA ASP A 160 11.80 6.02 -0.49
C ASP A 160 12.73 5.30 0.51
N ALA A 161 12.38 4.06 0.87
CA ALA A 161 13.23 3.18 1.67
C ALA A 161 12.93 1.71 1.37
N LEU A 162 13.94 0.87 1.51
CA LEU A 162 13.85 -0.58 1.38
C LEU A 162 14.29 -1.25 2.68
N SER A 163 13.44 -2.12 3.22
CA SER A 163 13.73 -2.92 4.41
C SER A 163 14.37 -4.25 3.99
N ILE A 164 15.57 -4.52 4.49
CA ILE A 164 16.29 -5.77 4.26
C ILE A 164 16.26 -6.56 5.58
N GLY A 165 15.62 -7.72 5.57
CA GLY A 165 15.47 -8.59 6.74
C GLY A 165 14.02 -8.68 7.23
N GLU A 166 13.86 -8.99 8.51
CA GLU A 166 12.55 -9.20 9.14
C GLU A 166 11.79 -7.88 9.32
N GLY A 167 10.53 -7.87 8.90
CA GLY A 167 9.70 -6.67 8.88
C GLY A 167 8.81 -6.50 10.11
N GLU A 168 8.66 -7.52 10.96
CA GLU A 168 7.66 -7.56 12.04
C GLU A 168 7.90 -6.48 13.10
N GLU A 169 9.15 -6.15 13.37
CA GLU A 169 9.54 -5.07 14.27
C GLU A 169 9.93 -3.81 13.50
N ALA A 170 10.75 -3.96 12.45
CA ALA A 170 11.30 -2.84 11.69
C ALA A 170 10.23 -1.98 11.03
N LEU A 171 9.18 -2.58 10.44
CA LEU A 171 8.13 -1.83 9.78
C LEU A 171 7.30 -0.98 10.76
N PRO A 172 6.71 -1.53 11.85
CA PRO A 172 5.97 -0.70 12.80
C PRO A 172 6.82 0.39 13.48
N GLU A 173 8.10 0.12 13.72
CA GLU A 173 9.03 1.11 14.29
C GLU A 173 9.35 2.23 13.30
N GLY A 174 9.65 1.89 12.06
CA GLY A 174 9.88 2.86 10.98
C GLY A 174 8.67 3.76 10.74
N LEU A 175 7.47 3.18 10.69
CA LEU A 175 6.23 3.94 10.54
C LEU A 175 5.97 4.86 11.76
N ALA A 176 6.25 4.39 12.97
CA ALA A 176 6.13 5.20 14.18
C ALA A 176 7.13 6.37 14.19
N LEU A 177 8.33 6.16 13.65
CA LEU A 177 9.33 7.21 13.47
C LEU A 177 8.85 8.25 12.47
N ILE A 178 8.38 7.84 11.29
CA ILE A 178 7.81 8.74 10.27
C ILE A 178 6.68 9.58 10.86
N ARG A 179 5.73 8.92 11.55
CA ARG A 179 4.61 9.60 12.22
C ARG A 179 5.09 10.67 13.19
N ARG A 180 6.06 10.34 14.06
CA ARG A 180 6.61 11.25 15.06
C ARG A 180 7.28 12.46 14.39
N LEU A 181 8.17 12.22 13.43
CA LEU A 181 8.90 13.29 12.75
C LEU A 181 7.96 14.21 11.96
N ARG A 182 6.92 13.66 11.31
CA ARG A 182 5.88 14.49 10.68
C ARG A 182 5.13 15.36 11.68
N ALA A 183 4.77 14.82 12.85
CA ALA A 183 4.12 15.57 13.91
C ALA A 183 4.99 16.69 14.48
N GLU A 184 6.31 16.52 14.45
CA GLU A 184 7.32 17.52 14.81
C GLU A 184 7.58 18.56 13.69
N GLY A 185 6.93 18.40 12.53
CA GLY A 185 7.04 19.30 11.37
C GLY A 185 8.25 19.07 10.49
N ALA A 186 8.90 17.90 10.59
CA ALA A 186 9.99 17.53 9.71
C ALA A 186 9.51 17.36 8.26
N ARG A 187 10.30 17.87 7.30
CA ARG A 187 10.01 17.70 5.87
C ARG A 187 10.37 16.28 5.42
N ARG A 188 9.74 15.83 4.34
CA ARG A 188 10.01 14.52 3.71
C ARG A 188 11.52 14.25 3.56
N ALA A 189 12.27 15.20 3.02
CA ALA A 189 13.70 15.05 2.79
C ALA A 189 14.52 14.89 4.09
N ASP A 190 14.05 15.41 5.21
CA ASP A 190 14.71 15.29 6.50
C ASP A 190 14.38 13.96 7.18
N ILE A 191 13.18 13.41 6.92
CA ILE A 191 12.74 12.08 7.41
C ILE A 191 13.49 10.95 6.69
N LEU A 192 13.87 11.14 5.43
CA LEU A 192 14.56 10.13 4.61
C LEU A 192 16.11 10.15 4.75
N ARG A 193 16.65 10.91 5.69
CA ARG A 193 18.10 10.95 6.02
C ARG A 193 18.43 10.07 7.21
#